data_c28dc322ba2160011596e1e73c525489
#
_entry.id   c28dc322ba2160011596e1e73c525489
#
_cell.length_a   1.000
_cell.length_b   1.000
_cell.length_c   1.000
_cell.angle_alpha   90.00
_cell.angle_beta   90.00
_cell.angle_gamma   90.00
#
_symmetry.space_group_name_H-M   'P 1'
#
loop_
_entity.id
_entity.type
_entity.pdbx_description
1 polymer ?
#
loop_
_entity_poly.entity_id
_entity_poly.type
_entity_poly.pdbx_seq_one_letter_code
_entity_poly.pdbx_strand_id
1 'polypeptide(L)'
;KMPDNDDLQFLAFMNRDYPSIPVIVMTAFGTAEIERRIKALGSCQYYEKPVDMNALTEKIFEDLGVGVGGQIHGIALSSFLQMSEMEKTTCRLKIKSEEGIGNLYLQKGELIAAETGLLNAEEAAYEILSWDNAVIEIEKSGHKKKREIKMPLMNILMEGLKIKDERDAAAKEKEAAAPD
;
A
#
# COMPACT_ATOMS: atom_id res chain seq x y z
N LYS A 1 34.51 -5.21 -13.71
CA LYS A 1 34.96 -5.36 -12.33
C LYS A 1 35.11 -3.96 -11.78
N MET A 2 34.20 -3.50 -10.98
CA MET A 2 34.33 -2.25 -10.23
C MET A 2 35.44 -2.45 -9.16
N PRO A 3 36.29 -1.47 -8.89
CA PRO A 3 37.30 -1.57 -7.82
C PRO A 3 36.59 -1.64 -6.45
N ASP A 4 36.98 -2.59 -5.62
CA ASP A 4 36.30 -2.99 -4.37
C ASP A 4 36.17 -1.90 -3.28
N ASN A 5 36.75 -0.72 -3.47
CA ASN A 5 36.68 0.39 -2.49
C ASN A 5 35.63 1.45 -2.84
N ASP A 6 35.26 1.63 -4.11
CA ASP A 6 34.34 2.67 -4.54
C ASP A 6 32.89 2.32 -4.19
N ASP A 7 32.56 1.02 -4.19
CA ASP A 7 31.21 0.54 -3.91
C ASP A 7 30.78 0.81 -2.46
N LEU A 8 31.68 0.60 -1.50
CA LEU A 8 31.40 0.86 -0.07
C LEU A 8 31.35 2.37 0.24
N GLN A 9 32.14 3.20 -0.47
CA GLN A 9 32.08 4.65 -0.33
C GLN A 9 30.75 5.20 -0.89
N PHE A 10 30.30 4.65 -2.02
CA PHE A 10 28.99 4.99 -2.60
C PHE A 10 27.85 4.62 -1.64
N LEU A 11 27.88 3.44 -1.03
CA LEU A 11 26.90 3.03 -0.04
C LEU A 11 26.88 3.94 1.19
N ALA A 12 28.07 4.33 1.69
CA ALA A 12 28.18 5.26 2.80
C ALA A 12 27.64 6.65 2.45
N PHE A 13 27.88 7.13 1.22
CA PHE A 13 27.29 8.37 0.70
C PHE A 13 25.78 8.29 0.63
N MET A 14 25.22 7.23 0.02
CA MET A 14 23.76 7.04 -0.08
C MET A 14 23.09 7.02 1.30
N ASN A 15 23.66 6.32 2.24
CA ASN A 15 23.11 6.20 3.58
C ASN A 15 23.18 7.52 4.39
N ARG A 16 24.18 8.36 4.13
CA ARG A 16 24.35 9.66 4.78
C ARG A 16 23.45 10.73 4.18
N ASP A 17 23.43 10.83 2.85
CA ASP A 17 22.79 11.96 2.14
C ASP A 17 21.36 11.64 1.70
N TYR A 18 21.01 10.35 1.60
CA TYR A 18 19.69 9.86 1.16
C TYR A 18 19.17 8.71 2.03
N PRO A 19 19.03 8.89 3.36
CA PRO A 19 18.69 7.81 4.30
C PRO A 19 17.29 7.20 4.08
N SER A 20 16.41 7.90 3.36
CA SER A 20 15.06 7.44 3.02
C SER A 20 15.00 6.54 1.78
N ILE A 21 16.11 6.43 1.02
CA ILE A 21 16.15 5.57 -0.17
C ILE A 21 16.62 4.18 0.24
N PRO A 22 15.79 3.13 0.11
CA PRO A 22 16.24 1.77 0.39
C PRO A 22 17.27 1.32 -0.64
N VAL A 23 18.33 0.68 -0.20
CA VAL A 23 19.44 0.24 -1.05
C VAL A 23 19.57 -1.27 -0.98
N ILE A 24 19.58 -1.92 -2.15
CA ILE A 24 19.80 -3.36 -2.29
C ILE A 24 21.15 -3.59 -2.99
N VAL A 25 22.03 -4.31 -2.33
CA VAL A 25 23.37 -4.68 -2.87
C VAL A 25 23.31 -6.11 -3.40
N MET A 26 23.70 -6.29 -4.66
CA MET A 26 23.76 -7.61 -5.30
C MET A 26 25.19 -7.88 -5.77
N THR A 27 25.79 -8.98 -5.32
CA THR A 27 27.15 -9.40 -5.69
C THR A 27 27.22 -10.82 -6.22
N ALA A 28 28.17 -11.10 -7.11
CA ALA A 28 28.49 -12.46 -7.55
C ALA A 28 29.53 -13.14 -6.62
N PHE A 29 30.20 -12.38 -5.75
CA PHE A 29 31.26 -12.87 -4.87
C PHE A 29 31.01 -12.32 -3.45
N GLY A 30 30.13 -13.00 -2.71
CA GLY A 30 29.86 -12.69 -1.33
C GLY A 30 30.92 -13.26 -0.38
N THR A 31 31.43 -12.43 0.53
CA THR A 31 32.21 -12.91 1.66
C THR A 31 31.54 -12.46 2.95
N ALA A 32 31.69 -13.25 4.02
CA ALA A 32 31.15 -12.89 5.33
C ALA A 32 31.67 -11.55 5.87
N GLU A 33 32.80 -11.09 5.37
CA GLU A 33 33.39 -9.79 5.70
C GLU A 33 32.66 -8.65 4.98
N ILE A 34 32.40 -8.79 3.67
CA ILE A 34 31.64 -7.81 2.88
C ILE A 34 30.22 -7.69 3.42
N GLU A 35 29.57 -8.79 3.72
CA GLU A 35 28.22 -8.81 4.31
C GLU A 35 28.18 -8.05 5.66
N ARG A 36 29.16 -8.28 6.53
CA ARG A 36 29.26 -7.57 7.81
C ARG A 36 29.49 -6.06 7.62
N ARG A 37 30.32 -5.66 6.65
CA ARG A 37 30.57 -4.25 6.35
C ARG A 37 29.31 -3.55 5.80
N ILE A 38 28.58 -4.21 4.89
CA ILE A 38 27.33 -3.67 4.34
C ILE A 38 26.29 -3.53 5.44
N LYS A 39 26.10 -4.54 6.29
CA LYS A 39 25.18 -4.47 7.43
C LYS A 39 25.56 -3.38 8.45
N ALA A 40 26.83 -3.11 8.64
CA ALA A 40 27.31 -2.04 9.52
C ALA A 40 27.05 -0.63 8.97
N LEU A 41 26.83 -0.48 7.67
CA LEU A 41 26.48 0.79 7.02
C LEU A 41 24.99 1.18 7.17
N GLY A 42 24.17 0.35 7.79
CA GLY A 42 22.76 0.65 8.10
C GLY A 42 21.76 -0.10 7.23
N SER A 43 20.75 0.58 6.68
CA SER A 43 19.58 -0.03 6.02
C SER A 43 19.83 -0.63 4.62
N CYS A 44 21.00 -1.22 4.37
CA CYS A 44 21.30 -1.89 3.10
C CYS A 44 20.96 -3.38 3.17
N GLN A 45 20.20 -3.87 2.19
CA GLN A 45 19.93 -5.30 1.98
C GLN A 45 21.03 -5.90 1.12
N TYR A 46 21.42 -7.15 1.40
CA TYR A 46 22.47 -7.86 0.69
C TYR A 46 21.97 -9.16 0.08
N TYR A 47 22.26 -9.38 -1.20
CA TYR A 47 21.93 -10.59 -1.95
C TYR A 47 23.13 -11.11 -2.73
N GLU A 48 23.33 -12.42 -2.69
CA GLU A 48 24.34 -13.10 -3.52
C GLU A 48 23.70 -13.63 -4.80
N LYS A 49 24.35 -13.42 -5.94
CA LYS A 49 23.91 -13.96 -7.24
C LYS A 49 24.25 -15.44 -7.35
N PRO A 50 23.33 -16.28 -7.88
CA PRO A 50 22.05 -15.95 -8.55
C PRO A 50 20.96 -15.60 -7.56
N VAL A 51 20.22 -14.50 -7.82
CA VAL A 51 19.13 -14.01 -6.98
C VAL A 51 17.81 -14.63 -7.43
N ASP A 52 17.03 -15.14 -6.48
CA ASP A 52 15.63 -15.50 -6.74
C ASP A 52 14.83 -14.21 -7.00
N MET A 53 14.32 -14.08 -8.22
CA MET A 53 13.59 -12.88 -8.65
C MET A 53 12.29 -12.67 -7.85
N ASN A 54 11.61 -13.74 -7.42
CA ASN A 54 10.40 -13.61 -6.62
C ASN A 54 10.73 -13.08 -5.22
N ALA A 55 11.76 -13.65 -4.57
CA ALA A 55 12.24 -13.18 -3.27
C ALA A 55 12.75 -11.74 -3.32
N LEU A 56 13.43 -11.36 -4.41
CA LEU A 56 13.88 -9.98 -4.63
C LEU A 56 12.71 -9.02 -4.81
N THR A 57 11.72 -9.40 -5.59
CA THR A 57 10.52 -8.60 -5.84
C THR A 57 9.72 -8.39 -4.56
N GLU A 58 9.50 -9.45 -3.78
CA GLU A 58 8.84 -9.35 -2.46
C GLU A 58 9.60 -8.38 -1.54
N LYS A 59 10.93 -8.46 -1.54
CA LYS A 59 11.76 -7.60 -0.70
C LYS A 59 11.76 -6.14 -1.15
N ILE A 60 11.80 -5.88 -2.45
CA ILE A 60 11.66 -4.53 -3.00
C ILE A 60 10.32 -3.92 -2.55
N PHE A 61 9.23 -4.67 -2.68
CA PHE A 61 7.92 -4.21 -2.24
C PHE A 61 7.87 -3.97 -0.73
N GLU A 62 8.51 -4.83 0.06
CA GLU A 62 8.61 -4.67 1.51
C GLU A 62 9.37 -3.39 1.89
N ASP A 63 10.52 -3.14 1.27
CA ASP A 63 11.38 -1.98 1.56
C ASP A 63 10.79 -0.66 1.03
N LEU A 64 10.04 -0.71 -0.08
CA LEU A 64 9.27 0.44 -0.58
C LEU A 64 7.97 0.67 0.20
N GLY A 65 7.70 -0.16 1.21
CA GLY A 65 6.44 -0.12 1.96
C GLY A 65 5.23 -0.62 1.14
N VAL A 66 5.45 -1.21 -0.03
CA VAL A 66 4.41 -1.74 -0.92
C VAL A 66 4.03 -3.17 -0.56
N GLY A 67 4.50 -3.70 0.59
CA GLY A 67 4.24 -5.09 0.92
C GLY A 67 4.30 -5.44 2.39
N VAL A 68 3.60 -4.97 3.26
CA VAL A 68 3.34 -5.16 4.70
C VAL A 68 3.46 -3.81 5.42
N GLY A 69 2.35 -3.07 5.46
CA GLY A 69 2.27 -1.78 6.14
C GLY A 69 2.69 -0.57 5.28
N GLY A 70 2.73 -0.70 3.93
CA GLY A 70 2.96 0.43 3.03
C GLY A 70 1.78 1.39 3.00
N GLN A 71 2.07 2.69 3.01
CA GLN A 71 1.06 3.74 2.79
C GLN A 71 1.11 4.17 1.33
N ILE A 72 -0.05 4.17 0.66
CA ILE A 72 -0.19 4.66 -0.70
C ILE A 72 -0.90 6.00 -0.67
N HIS A 73 -0.26 7.00 -1.26
CA HIS A 73 -0.80 8.34 -1.42
C HIS A 73 -1.01 8.65 -2.90
N GLY A 74 -2.04 9.43 -3.22
CA GLY A 74 -2.25 9.97 -4.56
C GLY A 74 -2.86 9.00 -5.58
N ILE A 75 -3.27 7.80 -5.16
CA ILE A 75 -4.06 6.88 -5.98
C ILE A 75 -5.49 6.83 -5.42
N ALA A 76 -6.48 6.97 -6.28
CA ALA A 76 -7.88 6.82 -5.88
C ALA A 76 -8.11 5.39 -5.36
N LEU A 77 -8.83 5.26 -4.24
CA LEU A 77 -9.14 3.97 -3.63
C LEU A 77 -9.84 3.02 -4.62
N SER A 78 -10.75 3.55 -5.45
CA SER A 78 -11.44 2.79 -6.50
C SER A 78 -10.47 2.18 -7.52
N SER A 79 -9.45 2.94 -7.96
CA SER A 79 -8.43 2.45 -8.89
C SER A 79 -7.56 1.36 -8.25
N PHE A 80 -7.21 1.52 -6.97
CA PHE A 80 -6.45 0.51 -6.24
C PHE A 80 -7.24 -0.80 -6.08
N LEU A 81 -8.53 -0.72 -5.78
CA LEU A 81 -9.40 -1.90 -5.66
C LEU A 81 -9.55 -2.65 -7.00
N GLN A 82 -9.72 -1.92 -8.12
CA GLN A 82 -9.76 -2.54 -9.45
C GLN A 82 -8.45 -3.24 -9.81
N MET A 83 -7.29 -2.63 -9.52
CA MET A 83 -6.00 -3.26 -9.70
C MET A 83 -5.86 -4.52 -8.84
N SER A 84 -6.29 -4.46 -7.57
CA SER A 84 -6.28 -5.61 -6.65
C SER A 84 -7.18 -6.75 -7.12
N GLU A 85 -8.30 -6.46 -7.79
CA GLU A 85 -9.18 -7.45 -8.42
C GLU A 85 -8.49 -8.16 -9.59
N MET A 86 -7.81 -7.40 -10.46
CA MET A 86 -7.05 -7.94 -11.60
C MET A 86 -5.91 -8.85 -11.13
N GLU A 87 -5.16 -8.42 -10.13
CA GLU A 87 -4.00 -9.15 -9.55
C GLU A 87 -4.42 -10.27 -8.58
N LYS A 88 -5.72 -10.44 -8.32
CA LYS A 88 -6.27 -11.41 -7.36
C LYS A 88 -5.64 -11.32 -5.97
N THR A 89 -5.37 -10.11 -5.53
CA THR A 89 -4.69 -9.81 -4.28
C THR A 89 -5.53 -10.26 -3.07
N THR A 90 -4.86 -10.78 -2.03
CA THR A 90 -5.47 -11.07 -0.74
C THR A 90 -4.77 -10.24 0.33
N CYS A 91 -5.47 -9.25 0.86
CA CYS A 91 -4.94 -8.33 1.87
C CYS A 91 -6.07 -7.69 2.68
N ARG A 92 -5.68 -7.03 3.77
CA ARG A 92 -6.51 -6.06 4.46
C ARG A 92 -6.02 -4.67 4.10
N LEU A 93 -6.92 -3.78 3.75
CA LEU A 93 -6.64 -2.37 3.55
C LEU A 93 -7.21 -1.60 4.73
N LYS A 94 -6.36 -0.83 5.40
CA LYS A 94 -6.77 0.16 6.38
C LYS A 94 -6.79 1.51 5.70
N ILE A 95 -7.95 2.11 5.63
CA ILE A 95 -8.20 3.39 4.97
C ILE A 95 -8.33 4.46 6.04
N LYS A 96 -7.57 5.54 5.88
CA LYS A 96 -7.59 6.70 6.78
C LYS A 96 -7.90 7.96 6.00
N SER A 97 -8.84 8.73 6.46
CA SER A 97 -9.18 10.06 5.95
C SER A 97 -9.59 10.99 7.10
N GLU A 98 -9.94 12.23 6.81
CA GLU A 98 -10.50 13.16 7.79
C GLU A 98 -11.87 12.70 8.29
N GLU A 99 -12.63 11.94 7.46
CA GLU A 99 -13.94 11.40 7.82
C GLU A 99 -13.87 10.20 8.77
N GLY A 100 -12.72 9.49 8.80
CA GLY A 100 -12.55 8.38 9.72
C GLY A 100 -11.50 7.35 9.34
N ILE A 101 -11.65 6.18 9.97
CA ILE A 101 -10.83 5.00 9.73
C ILE A 101 -11.74 3.85 9.36
N GLY A 102 -11.42 3.18 8.24
CA GLY A 102 -12.14 2.00 7.77
C GLY A 102 -11.20 0.86 7.40
N ASN A 103 -11.75 -0.34 7.33
CA ASN A 103 -11.01 -1.53 6.90
C ASN A 103 -11.78 -2.20 5.76
N LEU A 104 -11.05 -2.56 4.71
CA LEU A 104 -11.55 -3.36 3.60
C LEU A 104 -10.78 -4.67 3.55
N TYR A 105 -11.49 -5.78 3.36
CA TYR A 105 -10.90 -7.11 3.35
C TYR A 105 -11.04 -7.71 1.95
N LEU A 106 -9.89 -7.91 1.29
CA LEU A 106 -9.81 -8.51 -0.04
C LEU A 106 -9.37 -9.98 0.05
N GLN A 107 -10.03 -10.83 -0.70
CA GLN A 107 -9.64 -12.23 -0.87
C GLN A 107 -9.69 -12.59 -2.35
N LYS A 108 -8.54 -12.94 -2.92
CA LYS A 108 -8.38 -13.24 -4.34
C LYS A 108 -8.95 -12.14 -5.25
N GLY A 109 -8.74 -10.88 -4.88
CA GLY A 109 -9.23 -9.71 -5.59
C GLY A 109 -10.68 -9.31 -5.28
N GLU A 110 -11.45 -10.17 -4.63
CA GLU A 110 -12.84 -9.87 -4.28
C GLU A 110 -12.91 -9.14 -2.93
N LEU A 111 -13.72 -8.11 -2.82
CA LEU A 111 -14.04 -7.46 -1.55
C LEU A 111 -15.04 -8.34 -0.78
N ILE A 112 -14.56 -8.95 0.30
CA ILE A 112 -15.35 -9.93 1.07
C ILE A 112 -16.01 -9.35 2.32
N ALA A 113 -15.45 -8.26 2.86
CA ALA A 113 -15.98 -7.58 4.04
C ALA A 113 -15.46 -6.15 4.11
N ALA A 114 -16.16 -5.28 4.79
CA ALA A 114 -15.77 -3.92 5.12
C ALA A 114 -16.30 -3.54 6.50
N GLU A 115 -15.60 -2.64 7.19
CA GLU A 115 -16.03 -2.12 8.49
C GLU A 115 -15.52 -0.69 8.70
N THR A 116 -16.38 0.19 9.19
CA THR A 116 -16.03 1.53 9.65
C THR A 116 -17.03 2.04 10.68
N GLY A 117 -16.56 2.54 11.82
CA GLY A 117 -17.43 2.98 12.90
C GLY A 117 -18.40 1.88 13.33
N LEU A 118 -19.69 2.10 13.12
CA LEU A 118 -20.77 1.13 13.39
C LEU A 118 -21.27 0.42 12.13
N LEU A 119 -20.76 0.79 10.96
CA LEU A 119 -21.18 0.21 9.67
C LEU A 119 -20.34 -1.03 9.35
N ASN A 120 -20.96 -1.98 8.65
CA ASN A 120 -20.34 -3.23 8.22
C ASN A 120 -20.78 -3.57 6.79
N ALA A 121 -20.09 -4.52 6.17
CA ALA A 121 -20.37 -5.06 4.85
C ALA A 121 -20.50 -3.97 3.76
N GLU A 122 -21.56 -4.02 2.95
CA GLU A 122 -21.76 -3.12 1.82
C GLU A 122 -21.89 -1.65 2.26
N GLU A 123 -22.60 -1.36 3.35
CA GLU A 123 -22.76 0.01 3.87
C GLU A 123 -21.42 0.63 4.28
N ALA A 124 -20.57 -0.14 4.96
CA ALA A 124 -19.23 0.30 5.31
C ALA A 124 -18.35 0.53 4.06
N ALA A 125 -18.47 -0.33 3.05
CA ALA A 125 -17.73 -0.18 1.81
C ALA A 125 -18.13 1.10 1.06
N TYR A 126 -19.42 1.40 0.97
CA TYR A 126 -19.92 2.63 0.34
C TYR A 126 -19.45 3.87 1.08
N GLU A 127 -19.52 3.86 2.40
CA GLU A 127 -19.03 4.95 3.24
C GLU A 127 -17.53 5.23 3.00
N ILE A 128 -16.70 4.19 3.08
CA ILE A 128 -15.24 4.32 2.88
C ILE A 128 -14.90 4.79 1.46
N LEU A 129 -15.63 4.33 0.44
CA LEU A 129 -15.44 4.73 -0.96
C LEU A 129 -15.84 6.18 -1.24
N SER A 130 -16.67 6.77 -0.41
CA SER A 130 -17.08 8.17 -0.53
C SER A 130 -16.09 9.16 0.09
N TRP A 131 -15.08 8.68 0.83
CA TRP A 131 -14.11 9.54 1.52
C TRP A 131 -13.14 10.21 0.55
N ASP A 132 -12.76 11.46 0.88
CA ASP A 132 -11.76 12.22 0.17
C ASP A 132 -10.37 12.03 0.79
N ASN A 133 -9.33 12.26 -0.03
CA ASN A 133 -7.93 12.25 0.40
C ASN A 133 -7.52 11.05 1.25
N ALA A 134 -8.11 9.89 0.96
CA ALA A 134 -7.90 8.68 1.71
C ALA A 134 -6.47 8.14 1.55
N VAL A 135 -5.83 7.83 2.67
CA VAL A 135 -4.55 7.13 2.73
C VAL A 135 -4.82 5.64 2.86
N ILE A 136 -4.23 4.85 1.96
CA ILE A 136 -4.38 3.40 1.93
C ILE A 136 -3.18 2.76 2.61
N GLU A 137 -3.39 2.06 3.71
CA GLU A 137 -2.40 1.21 4.36
C GLU A 137 -2.71 -0.26 4.04
N ILE A 138 -1.71 -0.98 3.51
CA ILE A 138 -1.86 -2.39 3.15
C ILE A 138 -1.31 -3.25 4.27
N GLU A 139 -2.13 -4.17 4.78
CA GLU A 139 -1.71 -5.17 5.76
C GLU A 139 -1.86 -6.58 5.15
N LYS A 140 -0.83 -7.44 5.27
CA LYS A 140 -0.98 -8.85 4.92
C LYS A 140 -2.05 -9.47 5.82
N SER A 141 -3.08 -10.03 5.21
CA SER A 141 -4.18 -10.64 5.95
C SER A 141 -3.72 -11.93 6.62
N GLY A 142 -3.43 -11.86 7.92
CA GLY A 142 -3.34 -13.03 8.79
C GLY A 142 -4.70 -13.45 9.36
N HIS A 143 -5.75 -12.67 9.17
CA HIS A 143 -7.05 -12.89 9.76
C HIS A 143 -8.04 -13.47 8.73
N LYS A 144 -8.58 -14.64 9.03
CA LYS A 144 -9.69 -15.22 8.25
C LYS A 144 -10.97 -14.43 8.55
N LYS A 145 -11.23 -13.37 7.78
CA LYS A 145 -12.52 -12.68 7.84
C LYS A 145 -13.56 -13.52 7.10
N LYS A 146 -14.76 -13.61 7.68
CA LYS A 146 -15.90 -14.27 7.02
C LYS A 146 -16.39 -13.38 5.88
N ARG A 147 -16.83 -14.01 4.76
CA ARG A 147 -17.43 -13.27 3.67
C ARG A 147 -18.79 -12.71 4.13
N GLU A 148 -18.92 -11.40 4.13
CA GLU A 148 -20.13 -10.63 4.42
C GLU A 148 -20.68 -9.99 3.14
N ILE A 149 -19.79 -9.52 2.25
CA ILE A 149 -20.11 -8.91 0.97
C ILE A 149 -20.19 -10.00 -0.11
N LYS A 150 -21.30 -10.04 -0.83
CA LYS A 150 -21.54 -10.97 -1.94
C LYS A 150 -21.64 -10.27 -3.28
N MET A 151 -21.78 -8.96 -3.27
CA MET A 151 -21.92 -8.13 -4.46
C MET A 151 -20.58 -8.03 -5.19
N PRO A 152 -20.55 -8.06 -6.56
CA PRO A 152 -19.35 -7.80 -7.35
C PRO A 152 -18.72 -6.44 -7.00
N LEU A 153 -17.40 -6.37 -7.02
CA LEU A 153 -16.66 -5.15 -6.69
C LEU A 153 -17.12 -3.94 -7.54
N MET A 154 -17.36 -4.15 -8.83
CA MET A 154 -17.82 -3.09 -9.73
C MET A 154 -19.11 -2.43 -9.25
N ASN A 155 -20.09 -3.20 -8.77
CA ASN A 155 -21.34 -2.66 -8.27
C ASN A 155 -21.13 -1.83 -6.99
N ILE A 156 -20.24 -2.29 -6.11
CA ILE A 156 -19.87 -1.56 -4.89
C ILE A 156 -19.18 -0.24 -5.25
N LEU A 157 -18.28 -0.25 -6.23
CA LEU A 157 -17.60 0.95 -6.70
C LEU A 157 -18.57 1.96 -7.31
N MET A 158 -19.53 1.49 -8.13
CA MET A 158 -20.52 2.37 -8.75
C MET A 158 -21.40 3.04 -7.70
N GLU A 159 -21.90 2.30 -6.71
CA GLU A 159 -22.77 2.85 -5.68
C GLU A 159 -21.98 3.79 -4.73
N GLY A 160 -20.76 3.40 -4.32
CA GLY A 160 -19.91 4.25 -3.48
C GLY A 160 -19.54 5.57 -4.16
N LEU A 161 -19.18 5.55 -5.45
CA LEU A 161 -18.89 6.76 -6.21
C LEU A 161 -20.12 7.64 -6.41
N LYS A 162 -21.30 7.06 -6.61
CA LYS A 162 -22.55 7.81 -6.70
C LYS A 162 -22.86 8.56 -5.39
N ILE A 163 -22.69 7.89 -4.24
CA ILE A 163 -22.86 8.52 -2.93
C ILE A 163 -21.87 9.68 -2.76
N LYS A 164 -20.64 9.51 -3.23
CA LYS A 164 -19.63 10.58 -3.23
C LYS A 164 -20.09 11.79 -4.05
N ASP A 165 -20.51 11.56 -5.30
CA ASP A 165 -20.95 12.63 -6.20
C ASP A 165 -22.18 13.38 -5.61
N GLU A 166 -23.11 12.68 -4.96
CA GLU A 166 -24.27 13.27 -4.29
C GLU A 166 -23.84 14.13 -3.08
N ARG A 167 -22.85 13.70 -2.30
CA ARG A 167 -22.28 14.48 -1.18
C ARG A 167 -21.57 15.74 -1.67
N ASP A 168 -20.76 15.61 -2.70
CA ASP A 168 -20.03 16.72 -3.30
C ASP A 168 -21.00 17.78 -3.88
N ALA A 169 -22.08 17.36 -4.53
CA ALA A 169 -23.10 18.25 -5.04
C ALA A 169 -23.81 19.00 -3.89
N ALA A 170 -24.20 18.29 -2.83
CA ALA A 170 -24.87 18.89 -1.67
C ALA A 170 -23.94 19.86 -0.89
N ALA A 171 -22.63 19.59 -0.85
CA ALA A 171 -21.65 20.49 -0.23
C ALA A 171 -21.52 21.79 -1.01
N LYS A 172 -21.43 21.72 -2.35
CA LYS A 172 -21.35 22.90 -3.24
C LYS A 172 -22.61 23.77 -3.17
N GLU A 173 -23.79 23.16 -3.08
CA GLU A 173 -25.06 23.92 -2.91
C GLU A 173 -25.12 24.68 -1.59
N LYS A 174 -24.61 24.09 -0.50
CA LYS A 174 -24.53 24.74 0.81
C LYS A 174 -23.52 25.91 0.83
N GLU A 175 -22.39 25.74 0.16
CA GLU A 175 -21.37 26.80 0.06
C GLU A 175 -21.86 27.97 -0.80
N ALA A 176 -22.59 27.70 -1.89
CA ALA A 176 -23.21 28.72 -2.73
C ALA A 176 -24.38 29.46 -2.06
N ALA A 177 -25.01 28.87 -1.04
CA ALA A 177 -26.16 29.42 -0.32
C ALA A 177 -25.76 30.19 0.98
N ALA A 178 -24.46 30.20 1.35
CA ALA A 178 -23.97 30.94 2.51
C ALA A 178 -23.94 32.44 2.16
N PRO A 179 -24.66 33.32 2.88
CA PRO A 179 -24.60 34.75 2.66
C PRO A 179 -23.27 35.30 3.20
N ASP A 180 -22.67 36.27 2.46
CA ASP A 180 -21.54 37.11 2.88
C ASP A 180 -21.79 37.83 4.21
#